data_5e22ac2d00f5c363191f4918f4f65c9a
#
_entry.id   5e22ac2d00f5c363191f4918f4f65c9a
#
_cell.length_a   1.000
_cell.length_b   1.000
_cell.length_c   1.000
_cell.angle_alpha   90.00
_cell.angle_beta   90.00
_cell.angle_gamma   90.00
#
_symmetry.space_group_name_H-M   'P 1'
#
loop_
_entity.id
_entity.type
_entity.pdbx_description
1 polymer ?
#
loop_
_entity_poly.entity_id
_entity_poly.type
_entity_poly.pdbx_seq_one_letter_code
_entity_poly.pdbx_strand_id
1 'polypeptide(L)'
;MPAYHIGIVAVATSVDPKWVDNLLARFLLPGVERAGQGVARRISPQGLRHIMLVRWLTQDLALPLSRAVDLAIRSLASESGVVAVGPGLELRIDIPRLSADAETLLADAVESHVPRRRGRPPKSRRPPGSDTNSGV
;
A
#
# COMPACT_ATOMS: atom_id res chain seq x y z
N MET A 1 -7.17 15.92 -2.49
CA MET A 1 -6.49 14.95 -1.64
C MET A 1 -5.33 14.35 -2.37
N PRO A 2 -4.20 14.21 -1.72
CA PRO A 2 -3.06 13.55 -2.38
C PRO A 2 -3.38 12.09 -2.65
N ALA A 3 -2.76 11.57 -3.68
CA ALA A 3 -2.91 10.17 -4.05
C ALA A 3 -1.53 9.63 -4.44
N TYR A 4 -1.32 8.36 -4.14
CA TYR A 4 -0.01 7.75 -4.23
C TYR A 4 -0.05 6.51 -5.10
N HIS A 5 1.09 6.16 -5.67
CA HIS A 5 1.23 4.94 -6.45
C HIS A 5 1.41 3.73 -5.54
N ILE A 6 1.13 2.57 -6.09
CA ILE A 6 1.28 1.31 -5.37
C ILE A 6 2.68 1.17 -4.77
N GLY A 7 3.72 1.61 -5.49
CA GLY A 7 5.09 1.48 -4.99
C GLY A 7 5.30 2.19 -3.66
N ILE A 8 4.77 3.40 -3.53
CA ILE A 8 4.89 4.17 -2.29
C ILE A 8 4.13 3.47 -1.16
N VAL A 9 2.92 3.01 -1.46
CA VAL A 9 2.09 2.34 -0.48
C VAL A 9 2.74 1.04 0.00
N ALA A 10 3.33 0.29 -0.92
CA ALA A 10 4.02 -0.94 -0.59
C ALA A 10 5.20 -0.69 0.36
N VAL A 11 5.97 0.38 0.11
CA VAL A 11 7.06 0.76 1.00
C VAL A 11 6.50 1.14 2.37
N ALA A 12 5.45 1.97 2.41
CA ALA A 12 4.86 2.42 3.66
C ALA A 12 4.33 1.26 4.50
N THR A 13 3.76 0.25 3.86
CA THR A 13 3.17 -0.88 4.57
C THR A 13 4.13 -2.06 4.71
N SER A 14 5.33 -1.96 4.16
CA SER A 14 6.35 -3.01 4.20
C SER A 14 5.84 -4.32 3.60
N VAL A 15 5.16 -4.22 2.47
CA VAL A 15 4.70 -5.40 1.75
C VAL A 15 5.18 -5.34 0.32
N ASP A 16 5.11 -6.49 -0.34
CA ASP A 16 5.44 -6.58 -1.76
C ASP A 16 4.41 -5.78 -2.57
N PRO A 17 4.83 -4.94 -3.52
CA PRO A 17 3.88 -4.25 -4.39
C PRO A 17 2.89 -5.18 -5.07
N LYS A 18 3.32 -6.40 -5.37
CA LYS A 18 2.43 -7.37 -5.99
C LYS A 18 1.29 -7.77 -5.06
N TRP A 19 1.57 -7.84 -3.75
CA TRP A 19 0.52 -8.14 -2.77
C TRP A 19 -0.54 -7.05 -2.79
N VAL A 20 -0.10 -5.78 -2.83
CA VAL A 20 -1.04 -4.65 -2.89
C VAL A 20 -1.83 -4.69 -4.20
N ASP A 21 -1.15 -4.94 -5.31
CA ASP A 21 -1.81 -4.97 -6.60
C ASP A 21 -2.86 -6.09 -6.66
N ASN A 22 -2.53 -7.26 -6.14
CA ASN A 22 -3.46 -8.38 -6.10
C ASN A 22 -4.67 -8.06 -5.22
N LEU A 23 -4.44 -7.41 -4.08
CA LEU A 23 -5.51 -7.00 -3.18
C LEU A 23 -6.48 -6.07 -3.92
N LEU A 24 -5.94 -5.05 -4.59
CA LEU A 24 -6.76 -4.04 -5.24
C LEU A 24 -7.41 -4.56 -6.52
N ALA A 25 -6.87 -5.61 -7.10
CA ALA A 25 -7.49 -6.24 -8.26
C ALA A 25 -8.74 -7.04 -7.86
N ARG A 26 -8.78 -7.51 -6.62
CA ARG A 26 -9.86 -8.38 -6.15
C ARG A 26 -10.93 -7.65 -5.36
N PHE A 27 -10.58 -6.56 -4.69
CA PHE A 27 -11.48 -5.90 -3.75
C PHE A 27 -11.53 -4.40 -4.01
N LEU A 28 -12.72 -3.84 -3.83
CA LEU A 28 -12.92 -2.40 -3.86
C LEU A 28 -12.71 -1.86 -2.46
N LEU A 29 -11.67 -1.05 -2.30
CA LEU A 29 -11.40 -0.43 -1.00
C LEU A 29 -11.70 1.06 -1.07
N PRO A 30 -12.31 1.62 -0.01
CA PRO A 30 -12.49 3.08 0.04
C PRO A 30 -11.14 3.78 -0.05
N GLY A 31 -11.09 4.87 -0.78
CA GLY A 31 -9.87 5.65 -0.92
C GLY A 31 -8.94 5.17 -2.02
N VAL A 32 -9.35 4.15 -2.77
CA VAL A 32 -8.57 3.68 -3.91
C VAL A 32 -9.33 4.02 -5.18
N GLU A 33 -8.67 4.78 -6.04
CA GLU A 33 -9.26 5.17 -7.31
C GLU A 33 -9.03 4.04 -8.31
N ARG A 34 -10.12 3.54 -8.88
CA ARG A 34 -10.02 2.47 -9.85
C ARG A 34 -9.43 3.02 -11.13
N ALA A 35 -8.44 2.31 -11.63
CA ALA A 35 -7.79 2.71 -12.86
C ALA A 35 -8.57 2.20 -14.05
N GLY A 36 -8.63 3.02 -15.08
CA GLY A 36 -9.04 2.53 -16.38
C GLY A 36 -7.89 1.74 -16.98
N GLN A 37 -8.15 1.16 -18.12
CA GLN A 37 -7.11 0.41 -18.81
C GLN A 37 -5.92 1.32 -19.12
N GLY A 38 -4.74 0.89 -18.73
CA GLY A 38 -3.53 1.63 -18.98
C GLY A 38 -3.28 2.78 -18.00
N VAL A 39 -4.13 2.93 -17.00
CA VAL A 39 -3.98 3.99 -16.00
C VAL A 39 -3.64 3.36 -14.65
N ALA A 40 -2.60 3.86 -14.01
CA ALA A 40 -2.19 3.35 -12.71
C ALA A 40 -3.22 3.69 -11.65
N ARG A 41 -3.40 2.79 -10.69
CA ARG A 41 -4.27 3.03 -9.53
C ARG A 41 -3.68 4.12 -8.66
N ARG A 42 -4.56 4.91 -8.07
CA ARG A 42 -4.17 5.98 -7.16
C ARG A 42 -4.77 5.67 -5.79
N ILE A 43 -3.96 5.80 -4.76
CA ILE A 43 -4.34 5.44 -3.40
C ILE A 43 -4.22 6.67 -2.51
N SER A 44 -5.34 7.07 -1.91
CA SER A 44 -5.35 8.20 -0.99
C SER A 44 -4.89 7.74 0.40
N PRO A 45 -4.65 8.69 1.33
CA PRO A 45 -4.37 8.29 2.72
C PRO A 45 -5.46 7.41 3.32
N GLN A 46 -6.71 7.62 2.94
CA GLN A 46 -7.80 6.75 3.37
C GLN A 46 -7.59 5.33 2.87
N GLY A 47 -7.23 5.19 1.60
CA GLY A 47 -6.94 3.88 1.03
C GLY A 47 -5.77 3.21 1.71
N LEU A 48 -4.75 4.00 2.06
CA LEU A 48 -3.60 3.45 2.77
C LEU A 48 -4.01 2.87 4.13
N ARG A 49 -4.88 3.56 4.86
CA ARG A 49 -5.34 3.05 6.16
C ARG A 49 -6.05 1.71 6.00
N HIS A 50 -6.86 1.58 4.96
CA HIS A 50 -7.54 0.30 4.69
C HIS A 50 -6.53 -0.81 4.38
N ILE A 51 -5.53 -0.51 3.55
CA ILE A 51 -4.51 -1.49 3.19
C ILE A 51 -3.71 -1.90 4.43
N MET A 52 -3.31 -0.95 5.26
CA MET A 52 -2.59 -1.24 6.49
C MET A 52 -3.40 -2.16 7.41
N LEU A 53 -4.67 -1.86 7.57
CA LEU A 53 -5.51 -2.65 8.47
C LEU A 53 -5.72 -4.05 7.91
N VAL A 54 -5.96 -4.19 6.62
CA VAL A 54 -6.07 -5.50 5.99
C VAL A 54 -4.79 -6.31 6.24
N ARG A 55 -3.65 -5.69 6.09
CA ARG A 55 -2.38 -6.38 6.31
C ARG A 55 -2.25 -6.85 7.77
N TRP A 56 -2.57 -5.99 8.73
CA TRP A 56 -2.51 -6.38 10.13
C TRP A 56 -3.45 -7.55 10.43
N LEU A 57 -4.67 -7.47 9.90
CA LEU A 57 -5.65 -8.52 10.17
C LEU A 57 -5.23 -9.86 9.54
N THR A 58 -4.62 -9.82 8.37
CA THR A 58 -4.18 -11.07 7.72
C THR A 58 -2.92 -11.62 8.35
N GLN A 59 -1.97 -10.76 8.72
CA GLN A 59 -0.68 -11.23 9.20
C GLN A 59 -0.67 -11.45 10.71
N ASP A 60 -1.21 -10.51 11.46
CA ASP A 60 -1.12 -10.60 12.92
C ASP A 60 -2.23 -11.45 13.50
N LEU A 61 -3.41 -11.43 12.91
CA LEU A 61 -4.54 -12.21 13.38
C LEU A 61 -4.84 -13.42 12.52
N ALA A 62 -4.07 -13.59 11.43
CA ALA A 62 -4.20 -14.74 10.54
C ALA A 62 -5.60 -14.91 9.96
N LEU A 63 -6.29 -13.80 9.71
CA LEU A 63 -7.62 -13.86 9.13
C LEU A 63 -7.53 -14.10 7.61
N PRO A 64 -8.52 -14.80 7.05
CA PRO A 64 -8.59 -14.89 5.59
C PRO A 64 -8.72 -13.51 4.96
N LEU A 65 -8.19 -13.35 3.76
CA LEU A 65 -8.12 -12.05 3.12
C LEU A 65 -9.51 -11.40 2.96
N SER A 66 -10.49 -12.15 2.50
CA SER A 66 -11.84 -11.60 2.31
C SER A 66 -12.44 -11.13 3.62
N ARG A 67 -12.19 -11.87 4.70
CA ARG A 67 -12.68 -11.49 6.02
C ARG A 67 -11.98 -10.23 6.51
N ALA A 68 -10.67 -10.14 6.28
CA ALA A 68 -9.89 -8.99 6.69
C ALA A 68 -10.35 -7.72 5.95
N VAL A 69 -10.65 -7.85 4.67
CA VAL A 69 -11.15 -6.72 3.89
C VAL A 69 -12.49 -6.24 4.42
N ASP A 70 -13.41 -7.18 4.67
CA ASP A 70 -14.72 -6.83 5.22
C ASP A 70 -14.61 -6.11 6.55
N LEU A 71 -13.79 -6.65 7.45
CA LEU A 71 -13.62 -6.05 8.78
C LEU A 71 -12.94 -4.69 8.70
N ALA A 72 -11.98 -4.53 7.81
CA ALA A 72 -11.30 -3.24 7.65
C ALA A 72 -12.28 -2.17 7.19
N ILE A 73 -13.10 -2.49 6.19
CA ILE A 73 -14.06 -1.53 5.67
C ILE A 73 -15.06 -1.15 6.75
N ARG A 74 -15.58 -2.14 7.48
CA ARG A 74 -16.57 -1.88 8.52
C ARG A 74 -15.98 -1.10 9.69
N SER A 75 -14.76 -1.44 10.10
CA SER A 75 -14.12 -0.77 11.22
C SER A 75 -13.84 0.70 10.93
N LEU A 76 -13.33 0.99 9.73
CA LEU A 76 -12.99 2.36 9.38
C LEU A 76 -14.21 3.18 9.00
N ALA A 77 -15.34 2.54 8.73
CA ALA A 77 -16.61 3.25 8.54
C ALA A 77 -17.28 3.57 9.86
N SER A 78 -16.90 2.91 10.95
CA SER A 78 -17.46 3.15 12.26
C SER A 78 -16.75 4.32 12.93
N GLU A 79 -17.50 5.25 13.50
CA GLU A 79 -16.89 6.38 14.18
C GLU A 79 -16.08 5.94 15.39
N SER A 80 -16.56 4.92 16.07
CA SER A 80 -15.90 4.41 17.28
C SER A 80 -14.75 3.46 16.98
N GLY A 81 -14.67 2.95 15.75
CA GLY A 81 -13.68 1.94 15.40
C GLY A 81 -14.01 0.56 15.94
N VAL A 82 -15.24 0.35 16.41
CA VAL A 82 -15.65 -0.92 17.02
C VAL A 82 -16.66 -1.61 16.12
N VAL A 83 -16.41 -2.88 15.81
CA VAL A 83 -17.36 -3.68 15.04
C VAL A 83 -17.53 -5.04 15.72
N ALA A 84 -18.75 -5.56 15.67
CA ALA A 84 -19.03 -6.90 16.17
C ALA A 84 -18.51 -7.92 15.16
N VAL A 85 -17.75 -8.89 15.65
CA VAL A 85 -17.23 -9.95 14.80
C VAL A 85 -17.84 -11.30 15.12
N GLY A 86 -18.62 -11.35 16.19
CA GLY A 86 -19.33 -12.55 16.61
C GLY A 86 -20.09 -12.25 17.89
N PRO A 87 -20.90 -13.21 18.40
CA PRO A 87 -21.60 -13.00 19.66
C PRO A 87 -20.61 -12.76 20.79
N GLY A 88 -20.72 -11.58 21.42
CA GLY A 88 -19.84 -11.24 22.53
C GLY A 88 -18.40 -10.96 22.12
N LEU A 89 -18.14 -10.80 20.83
CA LEU A 89 -16.78 -10.57 20.36
C LEU A 89 -16.75 -9.34 19.47
N GLU A 90 -15.88 -8.41 19.82
CA GLU A 90 -15.74 -7.16 19.08
C GLU A 90 -14.29 -6.94 18.67
N LEU A 91 -14.12 -6.28 17.53
CA LEU A 91 -12.83 -5.78 17.10
C LEU A 91 -12.83 -4.28 17.32
N ARG A 92 -11.83 -3.79 18.03
CA ARG A 92 -11.67 -2.35 18.27
C ARG A 92 -10.40 -1.86 17.63
N ILE A 93 -10.54 -0.83 16.80
CA ILE A 93 -9.41 -0.20 16.13
C ILE A 93 -9.26 1.20 16.70
N ASP A 94 -8.04 1.53 17.11
CA ASP A 94 -7.69 2.90 17.52
C ASP A 94 -7.48 3.71 16.24
N ILE A 95 -8.55 4.31 15.75
CA ILE A 95 -8.51 5.03 14.47
C ILE A 95 -7.56 6.21 14.49
N PRO A 96 -7.55 7.07 15.54
CA PRO A 96 -6.56 8.15 15.58
C PRO A 96 -5.12 7.65 15.52
N ARG A 97 -4.83 6.55 16.20
CA ARG A 97 -3.49 5.96 16.18
C ARG A 97 -3.15 5.42 14.80
N LEU A 98 -4.10 4.72 14.19
CA LEU A 98 -3.91 4.19 12.85
C LEU A 98 -3.66 5.32 11.85
N SER A 99 -4.42 6.40 11.95
CA SER A 99 -4.27 7.54 11.05
C SER A 99 -2.91 8.22 11.22
N ALA A 100 -2.46 8.38 12.47
CA ALA A 100 -1.16 8.98 12.74
C ALA A 100 -0.04 8.09 12.23
N ASP A 101 -0.14 6.79 12.43
CA ASP A 101 0.87 5.85 11.95
C ASP A 101 0.91 5.86 10.42
N ALA A 102 -0.25 5.92 9.77
CA ALA A 102 -0.29 5.97 8.31
C ALA A 102 0.39 7.23 7.78
N GLU A 103 0.16 8.37 8.42
CA GLU A 103 0.79 9.61 7.99
C GLU A 103 2.30 9.54 8.14
N THR A 104 2.78 9.00 9.25
CA THR A 104 4.21 8.86 9.50
C THR A 104 4.85 7.91 8.49
N LEU A 105 4.24 6.75 8.29
CA LEU A 105 4.78 5.77 7.37
C LEU A 105 4.79 6.29 5.94
N LEU A 106 3.75 7.04 5.57
CA LEU A 106 3.67 7.60 4.24
C LEU A 106 4.73 8.67 4.02
N ALA A 107 4.92 9.55 5.01
CA ALA A 107 5.95 10.57 4.92
C ALA A 107 7.33 9.93 4.77
N ASP A 108 7.60 8.90 5.57
CA ASP A 108 8.88 8.20 5.49
C ASP A 108 9.07 7.51 4.14
N ALA A 109 8.00 6.91 3.62
CA ALA A 109 8.07 6.21 2.34
C ALA A 109 8.33 7.18 1.19
N VAL A 110 7.67 8.33 1.21
CA VAL A 110 7.87 9.35 0.18
C VAL A 110 9.30 9.87 0.22
N GLU A 111 9.81 10.08 1.43
CA GLU A 111 11.15 10.61 1.59
C GLU A 111 12.22 9.61 1.18
N SER A 112 12.03 8.34 1.52
CA SER A 112 13.04 7.32 1.25
C SER A 112 12.88 6.69 -0.13
N HIS A 113 11.70 6.80 -0.76
CA HIS A 113 11.48 6.23 -2.07
C HIS A 113 12.00 7.18 -3.13
N VAL A 114 13.19 6.88 -3.63
CA VAL A 114 13.79 7.70 -4.69
C VAL A 114 13.23 7.20 -6.01
N PRO A 115 12.54 8.04 -6.77
CA PRO A 115 11.99 7.59 -8.04
C PRO A 115 13.12 7.13 -8.95
N ARG A 116 12.91 6.01 -9.61
CA ARG A 116 13.88 5.50 -10.53
C ARG A 116 13.97 6.43 -11.69
N ARG A 117 15.19 6.84 -11.99
CA ARG A 117 15.35 7.69 -13.11
C ARG A 117 15.07 6.94 -14.37
N ARG A 118 14.42 7.59 -15.22
CA ARG A 118 14.17 6.99 -16.48
C ARG A 118 15.40 6.90 -17.26
N GLY A 119 15.76 5.99 -17.51
CA GLY A 119 16.91 5.83 -18.22
C GLY A 119 18.16 6.05 -17.48
N ARG A 120 17.91 6.05 -17.17
CA ARG A 120 18.80 5.67 -16.76
C ARG A 120 19.71 5.37 -16.77
N PRO A 121 20.02 5.12 -16.90
CA PRO A 121 20.85 4.80 -16.80
C PRO A 121 21.73 4.69 -17.23
N PRO A 122 22.11 4.83 -17.49
CA PRO A 122 22.95 4.55 -17.91
C PRO A 122 23.78 4.00 -17.95
N LYS A 123 23.47 3.66 -18.21
CA LYS A 123 24.11 3.05 -18.25
C LYS A 123 25.02 2.91 -18.34
N SER A 124 25.02 2.82 -18.60
CA SER A 124 25.72 2.45 -18.65
C SER A 124 26.44 2.40 -19.07
N ARG A 125 26.48 2.54 -19.62
CA ARG A 125 27.05 2.25 -20.04
C ARG A 125 28.12 2.12 -20.12
N ARG A 126 28.31 1.80 -20.65
CA ARG A 126 29.23 1.36 -20.79
C ARG A 126 30.14 1.65 -21.21
N PRO A 127 30.49 1.81 -21.51
CA PRO A 127 31.36 1.75 -21.99
C PRO A 127 32.07 1.70 -22.39
N PRO A 128 32.19 1.84 -22.97
CA PRO A 128 32.87 1.47 -23.37
C PRO A 128 33.55 1.24 -23.25
N GLY A 129 33.33 1.19 -23.60
CA GLY A 129 33.92 0.65 -23.40
C GLY A 129 34.13 0.41 -23.21
N SER A 130 33.75 0.19 -23.33
CA SER A 130 33.94 -0.40 -23.15
C SER A 130 34.12 -0.76 -23.27
N ASP A 131 33.72 -0.79 -23.61
CA ASP A 131 33.92 -1.42 -23.77
C ASP A 131 34.51 -1.61 -24.01
N THR A 132 34.46 -1.49 -24.48
CA THR A 132 35.04 -1.94 -24.62
C THR A 132 35.68 -2.07 -24.73
N ASN A 133 35.58 -2.11 -25.10
CA ASN A 133 36.20 -2.60 -25.15
C ASN A 133 36.77 -2.79 -25.29
N SER A 134 36.71 -2.74 -25.76
CA SER A 134 37.32 -3.21 -25.84
C SER A 134 37.96 -3.27 -25.85
N GLY A 135 38.00 -3.32 -26.24
CA GLY A 135 38.68 -3.87 -26.08
C GLY A 135 39.30 -3.64 -26.24
N VAL A 136 39.45 -3.73 -26.75
CA VAL A 136 40.10 -3.94 -26.69
C VAL A 136 40.37 -3.96 -26.40
#